data_04d213244cff38dcc23d43d1b0d72d03
#
_entry.id   04d213244cff38dcc23d43d1b0d72d03
#
_cell.length_a   1.000
_cell.length_b   1.000
_cell.length_c   1.000
_cell.angle_alpha   90.00
_cell.angle_beta   90.00
_cell.angle_gamma   90.00
#
_symmetry.space_group_name_H-M   'P 1'
#
loop_
_entity.id
_entity.type
_entity.pdbx_description
1 polymer ?
#
loop_
_entity_poly.entity_id
_entity_poly.type
_entity_poly.pdbx_seq_one_letter_code
_entity_poly.pdbx_strand_id
1 'polypeptide(L)'
;QTDRGGIDTFVPCETQVIKTFYSNNMNTLTTKQGIGTKVQLCTMMFMQYMLSAVWWVPLAAYLSHTLKLEVYQVSLVLSAMAIGAMASSFIGAIADRYFAAEKILAVLNILTGAFLLLAAQQTSFVPLMACVVLAMLCHMPTQSLTSTIAMSHTPSEQFPRIRMFGSVGWVASGIFSVIALHVMHLSAFDDTNLPMYCGAAVCFVAALLNLRLPHTPPSVDKSAGIS
;
A
#
# COMPACT_ATOMS: atom_id res chain seq x y z
N GLN A 1 -57.62 36.12 -2.83
CA GLN A 1 -57.24 35.24 -3.95
C GLN A 1 -55.92 35.75 -4.51
N THR A 2 -54.82 35.23 -4.04
CA THR A 2 -53.47 35.53 -4.53
C THR A 2 -52.84 34.22 -4.98
N ASP A 3 -52.81 34.15 -6.30
CA ASP A 3 -52.12 33.12 -7.09
C ASP A 3 -50.63 33.19 -6.82
N ARG A 4 -50.03 32.08 -6.32
CA ARG A 4 -48.56 31.94 -6.18
C ARG A 4 -48.07 31.11 -7.35
N GLY A 5 -47.66 31.82 -8.43
CA GLY A 5 -46.98 31.23 -9.56
C GLY A 5 -45.75 30.42 -9.13
N GLY A 6 -45.75 29.14 -9.44
CA GLY A 6 -44.61 28.26 -9.30
C GLY A 6 -43.48 28.72 -10.20
N ILE A 7 -42.32 28.96 -9.60
CA ILE A 7 -41.06 29.14 -10.33
C ILE A 7 -40.58 27.74 -10.69
N ASP A 8 -40.99 27.27 -11.87
CA ASP A 8 -40.38 26.11 -12.49
C ASP A 8 -38.91 26.46 -12.82
N THR A 9 -38.00 26.03 -11.98
CA THR A 9 -36.59 26.12 -12.25
C THR A 9 -36.24 25.31 -13.49
N PHE A 10 -36.14 26.02 -14.62
CA PHE A 10 -35.71 25.49 -15.90
C PHE A 10 -34.29 24.94 -15.76
N VAL A 11 -34.18 23.64 -15.46
CA VAL A 11 -32.86 22.94 -15.44
C VAL A 11 -32.51 22.67 -16.90
N PRO A 12 -31.41 23.20 -17.43
CA PRO A 12 -31.03 22.99 -18.82
C PRO A 12 -30.93 21.48 -19.12
N CYS A 13 -31.47 21.07 -20.26
CA CYS A 13 -31.49 19.68 -20.73
C CYS A 13 -30.07 19.03 -20.70
N GLU A 14 -29.06 19.83 -20.90
CA GLU A 14 -27.63 19.45 -20.81
C GLU A 14 -27.27 18.91 -19.43
N THR A 15 -27.78 19.52 -18.36
CA THR A 15 -27.50 19.09 -16.98
C THR A 15 -28.21 17.77 -16.63
N GLN A 16 -29.36 17.52 -17.24
CA GLN A 16 -30.06 16.24 -17.09
C GLN A 16 -29.37 15.11 -17.85
N VAL A 17 -28.89 15.36 -19.07
CA VAL A 17 -28.16 14.39 -19.87
C VAL A 17 -26.82 14.01 -19.17
N ILE A 18 -26.11 14.99 -18.64
CA ILE A 18 -24.87 14.78 -17.89
C ILE A 18 -25.15 13.96 -16.60
N LYS A 19 -26.19 14.31 -15.84
CA LYS A 19 -26.58 13.55 -14.64
C LYS A 19 -27.01 12.12 -14.97
N THR A 20 -27.77 11.93 -16.05
CA THR A 20 -28.19 10.59 -16.48
C THR A 20 -27.01 9.76 -16.99
N PHE A 21 -26.09 10.38 -17.74
CA PHE A 21 -24.87 9.73 -18.22
C PHE A 21 -23.93 9.34 -17.05
N TYR A 22 -23.75 10.23 -16.06
CA TYR A 22 -23.01 9.94 -14.83
C TYR A 22 -23.70 8.86 -13.99
N SER A 23 -25.02 8.93 -13.83
CA SER A 23 -25.80 7.94 -13.07
C SER A 23 -25.79 6.56 -13.74
N ASN A 24 -25.92 6.48 -15.06
CA ASN A 24 -25.84 5.20 -15.78
C ASN A 24 -24.44 4.61 -15.81
N ASN A 25 -23.40 5.43 -15.98
CA ASN A 25 -22.01 4.96 -15.87
C ASN A 25 -21.64 4.56 -14.43
N MET A 26 -22.12 5.29 -13.42
CA MET A 26 -21.92 4.89 -12.01
C MET A 26 -22.67 3.60 -11.68
N ASN A 27 -23.90 3.41 -12.17
CA ASN A 27 -24.65 2.18 -11.93
C ASN A 27 -24.05 0.96 -12.66
N THR A 28 -23.48 1.12 -13.86
CA THR A 28 -22.77 0.04 -14.55
C THR A 28 -21.43 -0.32 -13.89
N LEU A 29 -20.75 0.64 -13.27
CA LEU A 29 -19.52 0.40 -12.49
C LEU A 29 -19.83 -0.24 -11.11
N THR A 30 -20.96 0.12 -10.49
CA THR A 30 -21.37 -0.44 -9.19
C THR A 30 -21.93 -1.86 -9.29
N THR A 31 -22.48 -2.25 -10.42
CA THR A 31 -23.14 -3.57 -10.57
C THR A 31 -22.16 -4.70 -10.91
N LYS A 32 -20.89 -4.42 -11.25
CA LYS A 32 -19.91 -5.43 -11.69
C LYS A 32 -18.79 -5.74 -10.72
N GLN A 33 -18.76 -5.17 -9.52
CA GLN A 33 -17.77 -5.57 -8.52
C GLN A 33 -18.20 -6.87 -7.85
N GLY A 34 -17.76 -8.01 -8.39
CA GLY A 34 -17.94 -9.31 -7.74
C GLY A 34 -17.37 -9.29 -6.31
N ILE A 35 -18.00 -10.01 -5.39
CA ILE A 35 -17.52 -10.20 -4.02
C ILE A 35 -16.04 -10.58 -4.00
N GLY A 36 -15.57 -11.35 -4.98
CA GLY A 36 -14.18 -11.76 -5.15
C GLY A 36 -13.20 -10.57 -5.28
N THR A 37 -13.54 -9.55 -6.09
CA THR A 37 -12.68 -8.36 -6.26
C THR A 37 -12.57 -7.57 -4.96
N LYS A 38 -13.66 -7.41 -4.22
CA LYS A 38 -13.63 -6.72 -2.91
C LYS A 38 -12.75 -7.45 -1.91
N VAL A 39 -12.85 -8.77 -1.84
CA VAL A 39 -11.99 -9.61 -0.98
C VAL A 39 -10.52 -9.47 -1.37
N GLN A 40 -10.20 -9.48 -2.66
CA GLN A 40 -8.83 -9.29 -3.14
C GLN A 40 -8.26 -7.93 -2.74
N LEU A 41 -9.03 -6.84 -2.88
CA LEU A 41 -8.62 -5.49 -2.49
C LEU A 41 -8.44 -5.36 -0.98
N CYS A 42 -9.35 -5.93 -0.17
CA CYS A 42 -9.21 -5.95 1.29
C CYS A 42 -7.97 -6.74 1.72
N THR A 43 -7.71 -7.89 1.08
CA THR A 43 -6.52 -8.71 1.36
C THR A 43 -5.24 -7.99 0.96
N MET A 44 -5.22 -7.32 -0.19
CA MET A 44 -4.09 -6.48 -0.63
C MET A 44 -3.79 -5.39 0.39
N MET A 45 -4.81 -4.62 0.82
CA MET A 45 -4.64 -3.59 1.84
C MET A 45 -4.13 -4.16 3.15
N PHE A 46 -4.73 -5.25 3.62
CA PHE A 46 -4.33 -5.93 4.85
C PHE A 46 -2.85 -6.35 4.80
N MET A 47 -2.46 -7.06 3.74
CA MET A 47 -1.09 -7.55 3.59
C MET A 47 -0.06 -6.42 3.47
N GLN A 48 -0.39 -5.35 2.72
CA GLN A 48 0.54 -4.25 2.49
C GLN A 48 0.84 -3.47 3.77
N TYR A 49 -0.17 -3.25 4.62
CA TYR A 49 0.01 -2.56 5.90
C TYR A 49 0.62 -3.46 6.97
N MET A 50 0.26 -4.74 6.99
CA MET A 50 0.90 -5.74 7.87
C MET A 50 2.39 -5.86 7.56
N LEU A 51 2.75 -5.94 6.26
CA LEU A 51 4.13 -5.92 5.79
C LEU A 51 4.91 -4.74 6.35
N SER A 52 4.35 -3.52 6.27
CA SER A 52 5.01 -2.31 6.78
C SER A 52 5.31 -2.42 8.28
N ALA A 53 4.34 -2.88 9.05
CA ALA A 53 4.43 -2.89 10.50
C ALA A 53 5.38 -3.97 11.04
N VAL A 54 5.40 -5.16 10.41
CA VAL A 54 6.18 -6.33 10.89
C VAL A 54 7.67 -6.03 11.05
N TRP A 55 8.26 -5.30 10.13
CA TRP A 55 9.71 -5.04 10.18
C TRP A 55 10.08 -3.62 10.58
N TRP A 56 9.21 -2.63 10.25
CA TRP A 56 9.52 -1.23 10.50
C TRP A 56 9.41 -0.86 11.98
N VAL A 57 8.37 -1.37 12.67
CA VAL A 57 8.13 -1.06 14.08
C VAL A 57 9.26 -1.56 14.97
N PRO A 58 9.73 -2.83 14.87
CA PRO A 58 10.81 -3.33 15.71
C PRO A 58 12.20 -2.90 15.27
N LEU A 59 12.35 -2.29 14.07
CA LEU A 59 13.67 -1.91 13.54
C LEU A 59 14.47 -1.05 14.52
N ALA A 60 13.85 -0.07 15.16
CA ALA A 60 14.52 0.83 16.09
C ALA A 60 15.10 0.08 17.31
N ALA A 61 14.35 -0.89 17.85
CA ALA A 61 14.79 -1.73 18.97
C ALA A 61 16.00 -2.59 18.55
N TYR A 62 15.93 -3.26 17.40
CA TYR A 62 17.02 -4.05 16.85
C TYR A 62 18.31 -3.23 16.66
N LEU A 63 18.21 -2.02 16.09
CA LEU A 63 19.37 -1.14 15.86
C LEU A 63 20.00 -0.70 17.17
N SER A 64 19.19 -0.38 18.20
CA SER A 64 19.66 0.16 19.47
C SER A 64 20.17 -0.93 20.41
N HIS A 65 19.43 -2.04 20.55
CA HIS A 65 19.72 -3.05 21.56
C HIS A 65 20.71 -4.11 21.06
N THR A 66 20.57 -4.55 19.82
CA THR A 66 21.39 -5.64 19.26
C THR A 66 22.62 -5.12 18.55
N LEU A 67 22.46 -4.19 17.62
CA LEU A 67 23.60 -3.62 16.90
C LEU A 67 24.32 -2.53 17.70
N LYS A 68 23.72 -2.05 18.80
CA LYS A 68 24.27 -1.02 19.70
C LYS A 68 24.75 0.22 18.94
N LEU A 69 24.00 0.61 17.92
CA LEU A 69 24.31 1.80 17.14
C LEU A 69 24.07 3.06 17.95
N GLU A 70 24.85 4.08 17.70
CA GLU A 70 24.69 5.42 18.27
C GLU A 70 23.32 6.00 17.90
N VAL A 71 22.72 6.80 18.79
CA VAL A 71 21.40 7.39 18.61
C VAL A 71 21.27 8.14 17.29
N TYR A 72 22.32 8.85 16.86
CA TYR A 72 22.32 9.56 15.58
C TYR A 72 22.30 8.60 14.38
N GLN A 73 22.96 7.44 14.48
CA GLN A 73 22.97 6.41 13.43
C GLN A 73 21.59 5.76 13.29
N VAL A 74 20.93 5.45 14.42
CA VAL A 74 19.55 4.95 14.44
C VAL A 74 18.62 5.97 13.77
N SER A 75 18.75 7.26 14.13
CA SER A 75 17.94 8.32 13.53
C SER A 75 18.17 8.47 12.02
N LEU A 76 19.41 8.29 11.55
CA LEU A 76 19.72 8.28 10.12
C LEU A 76 19.07 7.10 9.41
N VAL A 77 19.13 5.89 9.96
CA VAL A 77 18.45 4.73 9.36
C VAL A 77 16.93 4.96 9.30
N LEU A 78 16.33 5.48 10.37
CA LEU A 78 14.90 5.78 10.39
C LEU A 78 14.50 6.91 9.41
N SER A 79 15.42 7.83 9.10
CA SER A 79 15.18 8.86 8.08
C SER A 79 15.05 8.30 6.65
N ALA A 80 15.45 7.05 6.41
CA ALA A 80 15.25 6.36 5.14
C ALA A 80 13.76 6.34 4.70
N MET A 81 12.84 6.34 5.66
CA MET A 81 11.40 6.46 5.38
C MET A 81 11.06 7.77 4.69
N ALA A 82 11.63 8.89 5.14
CA ALA A 82 11.41 10.20 4.53
C ALA A 82 12.00 10.26 3.11
N ILE A 83 13.19 9.70 2.90
CA ILE A 83 13.83 9.58 1.58
C ILE A 83 12.94 8.77 0.64
N GLY A 84 12.47 7.61 1.09
CA GLY A 84 11.56 6.76 0.32
C GLY A 84 10.24 7.47 -0.01
N ALA A 85 9.67 8.20 0.94
CA ALA A 85 8.42 8.95 0.75
C ALA A 85 8.57 10.08 -0.29
N MET A 86 9.68 10.81 -0.29
CA MET A 86 9.98 11.81 -1.31
C MET A 86 10.12 11.19 -2.70
N ALA A 87 10.84 10.08 -2.82
CA ALA A 87 11.04 9.38 -4.07
C ALA A 87 9.75 8.70 -4.57
N SER A 88 8.84 8.32 -3.68
CA SER A 88 7.61 7.60 -4.04
C SER A 88 6.71 8.40 -4.98
N SER A 89 6.68 9.73 -4.86
CA SER A 89 5.91 10.61 -5.74
C SER A 89 6.37 10.51 -7.19
N PHE A 90 7.68 10.44 -7.43
CA PHE A 90 8.25 10.29 -8.76
C PHE A 90 8.08 8.87 -9.31
N ILE A 91 8.41 7.87 -8.49
CA ILE A 91 8.30 6.45 -8.88
C ILE A 91 6.84 6.08 -9.12
N GLY A 92 5.93 6.52 -8.25
CA GLY A 92 4.49 6.31 -8.40
C GLY A 92 3.95 6.93 -9.69
N ALA A 93 4.29 8.17 -9.99
CA ALA A 93 3.85 8.85 -11.21
C ALA A 93 4.35 8.16 -12.49
N ILE A 94 5.59 7.67 -12.50
CA ILE A 94 6.15 6.92 -13.64
C ILE A 94 5.45 5.56 -13.76
N ALA A 95 5.27 4.88 -12.64
CA ALA A 95 4.62 3.59 -12.58
C ALA A 95 3.19 3.64 -13.11
N ASP A 96 2.38 4.58 -12.62
CA ASP A 96 0.99 4.76 -13.02
C ASP A 96 0.84 5.15 -14.51
N ARG A 97 1.89 5.74 -15.09
CA ARG A 97 1.85 6.20 -16.48
C ARG A 97 2.16 5.12 -17.51
N TYR A 98 3.14 4.25 -17.24
CA TYR A 98 3.71 3.35 -18.25
C TYR A 98 3.38 1.88 -18.04
N PHE A 99 2.99 1.48 -16.84
CA PHE A 99 2.85 0.06 -16.50
C PHE A 99 1.54 -0.24 -15.78
N ALA A 100 1.14 -1.50 -15.83
CA ALA A 100 0.01 -1.99 -15.05
C ALA A 100 0.36 -1.99 -13.54
N ALA A 101 -0.44 -1.28 -12.75
CA ALA A 101 -0.14 -0.99 -11.33
C ALA A 101 0.05 -2.26 -10.49
N GLU A 102 -0.73 -3.33 -10.76
CA GLU A 102 -0.62 -4.61 -10.05
C GLU A 102 0.73 -5.31 -10.27
N LYS A 103 1.30 -5.21 -11.49
CA LYS A 103 2.59 -5.83 -11.80
C LYS A 103 3.74 -5.10 -11.12
N ILE A 104 3.71 -3.77 -11.16
CA ILE A 104 4.72 -2.96 -10.46
C ILE A 104 4.65 -3.18 -8.96
N LEU A 105 3.45 -3.22 -8.39
CA LEU A 105 3.26 -3.50 -6.97
C LEU A 105 3.89 -4.84 -6.58
N ALA A 106 3.72 -5.88 -7.41
CA ALA A 106 4.35 -7.18 -7.18
C ALA A 106 5.88 -7.10 -7.27
N VAL A 107 6.43 -6.45 -8.30
CA VAL A 107 7.89 -6.29 -8.47
C VAL A 107 8.51 -5.50 -7.32
N LEU A 108 7.89 -4.38 -6.92
CA LEU A 108 8.38 -3.57 -5.82
C LEU A 108 8.35 -4.34 -4.49
N ASN A 109 7.34 -5.17 -4.26
CA ASN A 109 7.30 -6.04 -3.07
C ASN A 109 8.41 -7.10 -3.10
N ILE A 110 8.71 -7.70 -4.26
CA ILE A 110 9.83 -8.65 -4.39
C ILE A 110 11.16 -7.94 -4.09
N LEU A 111 11.39 -6.75 -4.65
CA LEU A 111 12.61 -5.99 -4.41
C LEU A 111 12.73 -5.56 -2.94
N THR A 112 11.63 -5.10 -2.33
CA THR A 112 11.60 -4.79 -0.89
C THR A 112 11.98 -6.00 -0.07
N GLY A 113 11.39 -7.17 -0.34
CA GLY A 113 11.73 -8.43 0.34
C GLY A 113 13.19 -8.82 0.19
N ALA A 114 13.75 -8.70 -1.02
CA ALA A 114 15.16 -8.98 -1.28
C ALA A 114 16.10 -8.03 -0.49
N PHE A 115 15.80 -6.73 -0.49
CA PHE A 115 16.60 -5.77 0.29
C PHE A 115 16.46 -5.97 1.81
N LEU A 116 15.30 -6.41 2.31
CA LEU A 116 15.13 -6.78 3.71
C LEU A 116 15.95 -8.01 4.09
N LEU A 117 16.02 -9.03 3.22
CA LEU A 117 16.88 -10.19 3.44
C LEU A 117 18.35 -9.80 3.48
N LEU A 118 18.78 -8.90 2.61
CA LEU A 118 20.16 -8.38 2.62
C LEU A 118 20.41 -7.55 3.88
N ALA A 119 19.47 -6.69 4.28
CA ALA A 119 19.58 -5.88 5.50
C ALA A 119 19.69 -6.74 6.75
N ALA A 120 18.91 -7.84 6.84
CA ALA A 120 18.94 -8.76 7.99
C ALA A 120 20.29 -9.46 8.20
N GLN A 121 21.13 -9.51 7.17
CA GLN A 121 22.46 -10.11 7.23
C GLN A 121 23.57 -9.10 7.55
N GLN A 122 23.25 -7.79 7.54
CA GLN A 122 24.24 -6.75 7.79
C GLN A 122 24.35 -6.45 9.29
N THR A 123 25.59 -6.38 9.75
CA THR A 123 25.92 -5.98 11.13
C THR A 123 26.60 -4.60 11.18
N SER A 124 27.10 -4.12 10.05
CA SER A 124 27.76 -2.83 9.92
C SER A 124 26.78 -1.74 9.52
N PHE A 125 26.96 -0.53 10.06
CA PHE A 125 26.05 0.60 9.84
C PHE A 125 25.85 0.97 8.36
N VAL A 126 26.95 1.15 7.60
CA VAL A 126 26.89 1.66 6.22
C VAL A 126 26.13 0.72 5.27
N PRO A 127 26.44 -0.58 5.17
CA PRO A 127 25.70 -1.48 4.30
C PRO A 127 24.26 -1.69 4.76
N LEU A 128 24.02 -1.72 6.07
CA LEU A 128 22.65 -1.78 6.61
C LEU A 128 21.83 -0.57 6.18
N MET A 129 22.35 0.63 6.36
CA MET A 129 21.72 1.88 5.94
C MET A 129 21.39 1.86 4.44
N ALA A 130 22.35 1.43 3.60
CA ALA A 130 22.12 1.33 2.16
C ALA A 130 20.99 0.35 1.82
N CYS A 131 20.97 -0.83 2.43
CA CYS A 131 19.91 -1.82 2.22
C CYS A 131 18.54 -1.31 2.69
N VAL A 132 18.45 -0.64 3.84
CA VAL A 132 17.20 -0.08 4.37
C VAL A 132 16.71 1.07 3.48
N VAL A 133 17.59 1.95 2.99
CA VAL A 133 17.21 3.02 2.05
C VAL A 133 16.65 2.43 0.77
N LEU A 134 17.32 1.42 0.18
CA LEU A 134 16.83 0.75 -1.04
C LEU A 134 15.50 0.02 -0.80
N ALA A 135 15.33 -0.63 0.36
CA ALA A 135 14.07 -1.24 0.75
C ALA A 135 12.96 -0.18 0.83
N MET A 136 13.23 0.99 1.44
CA MET A 136 12.25 2.08 1.56
C MET A 136 11.93 2.74 0.21
N LEU A 137 12.92 2.90 -0.68
CA LEU A 137 12.69 3.41 -2.04
C LEU A 137 11.73 2.51 -2.84
N CYS A 138 11.79 1.19 -2.63
CA CYS A 138 10.87 0.25 -3.24
C CYS A 138 9.53 0.19 -2.48
N HIS A 139 9.56 0.27 -1.15
CA HIS A 139 8.38 0.08 -0.31
C HIS A 139 7.41 1.27 -0.33
N MET A 140 7.90 2.50 -0.26
CA MET A 140 7.05 3.69 -0.18
C MET A 140 6.12 3.87 -1.38
N PRO A 141 6.55 3.66 -2.64
CA PRO A 141 5.64 3.71 -3.79
C PRO A 141 4.53 2.67 -3.74
N THR A 142 4.72 1.53 -3.07
CA THR A 142 3.69 0.50 -2.97
C THR A 142 2.46 0.98 -2.20
N GLN A 143 2.62 1.90 -1.26
CA GLN A 143 1.51 2.48 -0.48
C GLN A 143 0.59 3.34 -1.36
N SER A 144 1.17 4.16 -2.27
CA SER A 144 0.39 4.95 -3.22
C SER A 144 -0.27 4.06 -4.27
N LEU A 145 0.47 3.11 -4.87
CA LEU A 145 -0.06 2.16 -5.85
C LEU A 145 -1.21 1.33 -5.29
N THR A 146 -1.10 0.85 -4.06
CA THR A 146 -2.16 0.11 -3.36
C THR A 146 -3.43 0.95 -3.25
N SER A 147 -3.29 2.22 -2.90
CA SER A 147 -4.42 3.16 -2.84
C SER A 147 -5.02 3.43 -4.22
N THR A 148 -4.18 3.63 -5.24
CA THR A 148 -4.61 3.84 -6.64
C THR A 148 -5.39 2.64 -7.17
N ILE A 149 -4.89 1.41 -6.96
CA ILE A 149 -5.58 0.16 -7.35
C ILE A 149 -6.94 0.05 -6.64
N ALA A 150 -6.99 0.30 -5.34
CA ALA A 150 -8.24 0.23 -4.59
C ALA A 150 -9.26 1.28 -5.08
N MET A 151 -8.83 2.51 -5.33
CA MET A 151 -9.71 3.58 -5.82
C MET A 151 -10.16 3.37 -7.27
N SER A 152 -9.35 2.74 -8.12
CA SER A 152 -9.73 2.48 -9.52
C SER A 152 -10.79 1.37 -9.65
N HIS A 153 -10.91 0.49 -8.66
CA HIS A 153 -11.83 -0.63 -8.65
C HIS A 153 -12.97 -0.50 -7.64
N THR A 154 -13.05 0.63 -6.93
CA THR A 154 -14.04 0.82 -5.86
C THR A 154 -14.63 2.22 -5.92
N PRO A 155 -15.96 2.38 -5.75
CA PRO A 155 -16.57 3.69 -5.57
C PRO A 155 -15.93 4.43 -4.37
N SER A 156 -15.76 5.73 -4.50
CA SER A 156 -15.11 6.57 -3.47
C SER A 156 -15.74 6.43 -2.08
N GLU A 157 -17.06 6.17 -2.02
CA GLU A 157 -17.81 5.96 -0.77
C GLU A 157 -17.42 4.65 -0.04
N GLN A 158 -16.97 3.62 -0.76
CA GLN A 158 -16.58 2.32 -0.21
C GLN A 158 -15.07 2.23 0.09
N PHE A 159 -14.26 3.10 -0.49
CA PHE A 159 -12.82 3.13 -0.30
C PHE A 159 -12.39 3.18 1.18
N PRO A 160 -13.02 4.00 2.06
CA PRO A 160 -12.65 4.03 3.48
C PRO A 160 -12.82 2.67 4.18
N ARG A 161 -13.83 1.89 3.79
CA ARG A 161 -14.06 0.54 4.34
C ARG A 161 -12.94 -0.43 3.95
N ILE A 162 -12.49 -0.38 2.69
CA ILE A 162 -11.36 -1.22 2.22
C ILE A 162 -10.08 -0.79 2.92
N ARG A 163 -9.83 0.52 3.06
CA ARG A 163 -8.65 1.07 3.74
C ARG A 163 -8.60 0.68 5.22
N MET A 164 -9.75 0.52 5.89
CA MET A 164 -9.82 0.06 7.28
C MET A 164 -9.14 -1.30 7.49
N PHE A 165 -9.20 -2.21 6.49
CA PHE A 165 -8.48 -3.49 6.54
C PHE A 165 -6.96 -3.31 6.62
N GLY A 166 -6.43 -2.21 6.09
CA GLY A 166 -5.03 -1.84 6.29
C GLY A 166 -4.70 -1.60 7.76
N SER A 167 -5.55 -0.86 8.49
CA SER A 167 -5.35 -0.65 9.94
C SER A 167 -5.42 -1.96 10.72
N VAL A 168 -6.33 -2.86 10.34
CA VAL A 168 -6.39 -4.21 10.93
C VAL A 168 -5.10 -4.98 10.64
N GLY A 169 -4.56 -4.89 9.40
CA GLY A 169 -3.28 -5.50 9.03
C GLY A 169 -2.11 -4.97 9.86
N TRP A 170 -2.09 -3.65 10.13
CA TRP A 170 -1.08 -3.05 11.01
C TRP A 170 -1.10 -3.64 12.42
N VAL A 171 -2.29 -3.74 13.03
CA VAL A 171 -2.45 -4.36 14.36
C VAL A 171 -2.13 -5.86 14.32
N ALA A 172 -2.56 -6.55 13.27
CA ALA A 172 -2.31 -7.98 13.10
C ALA A 172 -0.81 -8.33 12.99
N SER A 173 0.06 -7.35 12.64
CA SER A 173 1.52 -7.58 12.64
C SER A 173 2.06 -8.01 14.00
N GLY A 174 1.43 -7.61 15.10
CA GLY A 174 1.79 -8.05 16.44
C GLY A 174 1.71 -9.57 16.66
N ILE A 175 0.98 -10.31 15.79
CA ILE A 175 0.90 -11.77 15.88
C ILE A 175 2.29 -12.42 15.73
N PHE A 176 3.20 -11.81 14.97
CA PHE A 176 4.56 -12.32 14.81
C PHE A 176 5.33 -12.28 16.12
N SER A 177 5.22 -11.20 16.91
CA SER A 177 5.83 -11.11 18.24
C SER A 177 5.19 -12.11 19.21
N VAL A 178 3.87 -12.31 19.15
CA VAL A 178 3.16 -13.30 19.97
C VAL A 178 3.61 -14.72 19.62
N ILE A 179 3.72 -15.06 18.34
CA ILE A 179 4.21 -16.39 17.91
C ILE A 179 5.66 -16.58 18.35
N ALA A 180 6.53 -15.58 18.19
CA ALA A 180 7.92 -15.66 18.63
C ALA A 180 8.02 -15.92 20.13
N LEU A 181 7.21 -15.25 20.95
CA LEU A 181 7.20 -15.42 22.39
C LEU A 181 6.71 -16.81 22.82
N HIS A 182 5.57 -17.26 22.27
CA HIS A 182 4.87 -18.47 22.79
C HIS A 182 5.32 -19.76 22.11
N VAL A 183 5.73 -19.71 20.83
CA VAL A 183 6.12 -20.89 20.04
C VAL A 183 7.61 -21.07 19.98
N MET A 184 8.35 -19.98 19.81
CA MET A 184 9.81 -20.02 19.68
C MET A 184 10.52 -19.72 21.02
N HIS A 185 9.77 -19.40 22.09
CA HIS A 185 10.30 -19.03 23.41
C HIS A 185 11.33 -17.88 23.37
N LEU A 186 11.20 -17.00 22.38
CA LEU A 186 12.05 -15.82 22.23
C LEU A 186 11.43 -14.66 23.01
N SER A 187 12.08 -14.27 24.11
CA SER A 187 11.62 -13.19 24.99
C SER A 187 11.74 -11.79 24.36
N ALA A 188 12.53 -11.64 23.32
CA ALA A 188 12.82 -10.36 22.66
C ALA A 188 12.82 -10.49 21.12
N PHE A 189 11.65 -10.73 20.52
CA PHE A 189 11.51 -10.77 19.06
C PHE A 189 11.99 -9.47 18.40
N ASP A 190 11.64 -8.33 18.99
CA ASP A 190 11.91 -7.01 18.46
C ASP A 190 13.41 -6.65 18.49
N ASP A 191 14.18 -7.28 19.35
CA ASP A 191 15.63 -7.07 19.45
C ASP A 191 16.44 -7.94 18.46
N THR A 192 15.77 -8.78 17.68
CA THR A 192 16.44 -9.68 16.72
C THR A 192 16.32 -9.16 15.28
N ASN A 193 16.99 -9.83 14.34
CA ASN A 193 16.80 -9.60 12.90
C ASN A 193 15.60 -10.38 12.32
N LEU A 194 14.89 -11.19 13.14
CA LEU A 194 13.73 -11.97 12.73
C LEU A 194 12.61 -11.14 12.11
N PRO A 195 12.26 -9.94 12.62
CA PRO A 195 11.27 -9.09 11.99
C PRO A 195 11.55 -8.78 10.52
N MET A 196 12.82 -8.63 10.14
CA MET A 196 13.20 -8.39 8.74
C MET A 196 12.96 -9.63 7.88
N TYR A 197 13.26 -10.84 8.39
CA TYR A 197 12.96 -12.10 7.69
C TYR A 197 11.46 -12.33 7.57
N CYS A 198 10.68 -12.06 8.64
CA CYS A 198 9.23 -12.13 8.59
C CYS A 198 8.66 -11.12 7.59
N GLY A 199 9.17 -9.88 7.61
CA GLY A 199 8.82 -8.84 6.65
C GLY A 199 9.09 -9.27 5.20
N ALA A 200 10.26 -9.84 4.94
CA ALA A 200 10.60 -10.37 3.62
C ALA A 200 9.66 -11.50 3.17
N ALA A 201 9.34 -12.43 4.08
CA ALA A 201 8.39 -13.51 3.78
C ALA A 201 7.00 -12.94 3.43
N VAL A 202 6.51 -11.97 4.19
CA VAL A 202 5.23 -11.30 3.90
C VAL A 202 5.31 -10.54 2.57
N CYS A 203 6.45 -9.91 2.22
CA CYS A 203 6.67 -9.28 0.91
C CYS A 203 6.46 -10.26 -0.24
N PHE A 204 7.06 -11.44 -0.17
CA PHE A 204 6.94 -12.45 -1.24
C PHE A 204 5.50 -12.99 -1.33
N VAL A 205 4.83 -13.23 -0.20
CA VAL A 205 3.42 -13.63 -0.18
C VAL A 205 2.54 -12.53 -0.78
N ALA A 206 2.75 -11.28 -0.38
CA ALA A 206 2.02 -10.13 -0.91
C ALA A 206 2.24 -9.97 -2.42
N ALA A 207 3.48 -10.16 -2.91
CA ALA A 207 3.79 -10.12 -4.34
C ALA A 207 3.00 -11.18 -5.13
N LEU A 208 2.95 -12.41 -4.63
CA LEU A 208 2.18 -13.49 -5.26
C LEU A 208 0.67 -13.19 -5.29
N LEU A 209 0.13 -12.63 -4.21
CA LEU A 209 -1.27 -12.24 -4.15
C LEU A 209 -1.57 -11.06 -5.08
N ASN A 210 -0.66 -10.12 -5.22
CA ASN A 210 -0.81 -8.95 -6.09
C ASN A 210 -0.86 -9.33 -7.57
N LEU A 211 -0.21 -10.42 -7.99
CA LEU A 211 -0.33 -10.93 -9.36
C LEU A 211 -1.74 -11.46 -9.71
N ARG A 212 -2.58 -11.73 -8.70
CA ARG A 212 -3.98 -12.16 -8.87
C ARG A 212 -4.98 -10.99 -8.84
N LEU A 213 -4.51 -9.75 -8.67
CA LEU A 213 -5.36 -8.58 -8.66
C LEU A 213 -6.00 -8.34 -10.04
N PRO A 214 -7.18 -7.70 -10.09
CA PRO A 214 -7.80 -7.31 -11.34
C PRO A 214 -6.90 -6.33 -12.10
N HIS A 215 -6.84 -6.50 -13.41
CA HIS A 215 -5.98 -5.68 -14.27
C HIS A 215 -6.32 -4.19 -14.16
N THR A 216 -5.32 -3.39 -13.82
CA THR A 216 -5.40 -1.93 -13.71
C THR A 216 -4.57 -1.32 -14.84
N PRO A 217 -5.18 -0.91 -15.96
CA PRO A 217 -4.45 -0.35 -17.09
C PRO A 217 -3.76 0.97 -16.72
N PRO A 218 -2.61 1.28 -17.35
CA PRO A 218 -1.90 2.53 -17.14
C PRO A 218 -2.75 3.75 -17.51
N SER A 219 -2.49 4.90 -16.86
CA SER A 219 -3.30 6.11 -17.01
C SER A 219 -3.25 6.72 -18.43
N VAL A 220 -2.21 6.42 -19.22
CA VAL A 220 -2.09 6.91 -20.61
C VAL A 220 -3.20 6.35 -21.49
N ASP A 221 -3.61 5.08 -21.29
CA ASP A 221 -4.68 4.48 -22.10
C ASP A 221 -6.07 5.08 -21.82
N LYS A 222 -6.25 5.72 -20.66
CA LYS A 222 -7.51 6.39 -20.30
C LYS A 222 -7.70 7.71 -21.04
N SER A 223 -6.64 8.38 -21.48
CA SER A 223 -6.72 9.63 -22.24
C SER A 223 -6.92 9.43 -23.74
N ALA A 224 -6.57 8.26 -24.28
CA ALA A 224 -6.73 7.92 -25.69
C ALA A 224 -8.18 7.55 -26.08
N GLY A 225 -9.07 7.34 -25.12
CA GLY A 225 -10.47 6.99 -25.34
C GLY A 225 -11.46 8.18 -25.34
N ILE A 226 -10.95 9.43 -25.32
CA ILE A 226 -11.77 10.66 -25.25
C ILE A 226 -11.51 11.55 -26.49
N SER A 227 -11.21 10.96 -27.64
CA SER A 227 -11.17 11.70 -28.92
C SER A 227 -12.24 11.22 -29.88
#